data_2c03cf10cc98cfe195e45e93633b6e57
#
_entry.id   2c03cf10cc98cfe195e45e93633b6e57
#
_cell.length_a   1.000
_cell.length_b   1.000
_cell.length_c   1.000
_cell.angle_alpha   90.00
_cell.angle_beta   90.00
_cell.angle_gamma   90.00
#
_symmetry.space_group_name_H-M   'P 1'
#
loop_
_entity.id
_entity.type
_entity.pdbx_description
1 polymer ?
#
loop_
_entity_poly.entity_id
_entity_poly.type
_entity_poly.pdbx_seq_one_letter_code
_entity_poly.pdbx_strand_id
1 'polypeptide(L)'
;MSDVPGPPSPEQMRERLGRARACHRGEIPKCRAILSDLRSDIDTALADGAADPVLLRLTVDTLRLMVDTFTLTTYPADRPVHEHDVVDELYQIAEILPLLPDTEVERATTLQEIYRLRSSSWSYVYIAVPDFARPGGFSAEPLRQAIELLDGVGERGEELLADCLCDLAERGGIGVNRHERLAAARRAEALMDGGAAASRDGDTDDAEAARRTRRDERAGRARQIQGRLLEALGDRDGAIEILLREHARSPLGWVDLPRLSRLLREAGRPAEALEALGPIDMEALRENALKTFDEVDEYLEAWSLGAATNGDHPCSSLTPDLSVLERPACLIELGRAREALDALVLMVADADMHFLSGSPLAARIWGLIARACAVLGDDRGTAVAEDAVRLMEKGWPLNDEDSARFNDAVNALDRNGWRCVQR
;
A
#
# COMPACT_ATOMS: atom_id res chain seq x y z
N MET A 1 -44.47 -2.62 -43.00
CA MET A 1 -43.41 -1.83 -42.37
C MET A 1 -43.63 -1.97 -40.86
N SER A 2 -42.84 -2.74 -40.17
CA SER A 2 -42.89 -2.86 -38.69
C SER A 2 -42.33 -1.56 -38.09
N ASP A 3 -43.16 -0.86 -37.32
CA ASP A 3 -42.72 0.25 -36.49
C ASP A 3 -41.66 -0.30 -35.52
N VAL A 4 -40.40 -0.11 -35.89
CA VAL A 4 -39.31 -0.31 -34.91
C VAL A 4 -39.44 0.83 -33.89
N PRO A 5 -39.71 0.53 -32.61
CA PRO A 5 -39.80 1.58 -31.61
C PRO A 5 -38.50 2.38 -31.59
N GLY A 6 -38.64 3.71 -31.64
CA GLY A 6 -37.49 4.60 -31.52
C GLY A 6 -36.76 4.43 -30.18
N PRO A 7 -35.53 4.95 -30.03
CA PRO A 7 -34.79 4.86 -28.79
C PRO A 7 -35.57 5.48 -27.62
N PRO A 8 -35.45 4.92 -26.39
CA PRO A 8 -36.16 5.44 -25.23
C PRO A 8 -35.75 6.91 -24.93
N SER A 9 -36.71 7.65 -24.31
CA SER A 9 -36.40 9.04 -23.93
C SER A 9 -35.34 9.12 -22.82
N PRO A 10 -34.63 10.26 -22.69
CA PRO A 10 -33.67 10.46 -21.59
C PRO A 10 -34.26 10.24 -20.20
N GLU A 11 -35.56 10.49 -19.99
CA GLU A 11 -36.23 10.21 -18.71
C GLU A 11 -36.37 8.72 -18.45
N GLN A 12 -36.73 7.96 -19.45
CA GLN A 12 -36.82 6.49 -19.37
C GLN A 12 -35.43 5.87 -19.13
N MET A 13 -34.41 6.44 -19.73
CA MET A 13 -33.02 6.02 -19.50
C MET A 13 -32.58 6.31 -18.06
N ARG A 14 -32.91 7.49 -17.49
CA ARG A 14 -32.66 7.82 -16.08
C ARG A 14 -33.35 6.86 -15.12
N GLU A 15 -34.62 6.51 -15.42
CA GLU A 15 -35.36 5.54 -14.63
C GLU A 15 -34.68 4.16 -14.63
N ARG A 16 -34.19 3.71 -15.79
CA ARG A 16 -33.46 2.45 -15.91
C ARG A 16 -32.13 2.50 -15.13
N LEU A 17 -31.38 3.61 -15.19
CA LEU A 17 -30.18 3.82 -14.41
C LEU A 17 -30.48 3.77 -12.90
N GLY A 18 -31.60 4.38 -12.46
CA GLY A 18 -32.08 4.29 -11.08
C GLY A 18 -32.34 2.87 -10.63
N ARG A 19 -32.97 2.03 -11.51
CA ARG A 19 -33.19 0.61 -11.23
C ARG A 19 -31.87 -0.18 -11.15
N ALA A 20 -30.91 0.11 -12.03
CA ALA A 20 -29.59 -0.52 -11.97
C ALA A 20 -28.87 -0.18 -10.65
N ARG A 21 -28.90 1.08 -10.22
CA ARG A 21 -28.34 1.51 -8.92
C ARG A 21 -28.97 0.80 -7.72
N ALA A 22 -30.28 0.53 -7.78
CA ALA A 22 -30.96 -0.22 -6.72
C ALA A 22 -30.55 -1.70 -6.64
N CYS A 23 -30.15 -2.30 -7.75
CA CYS A 23 -29.76 -3.71 -7.85
C CYS A 23 -28.26 -3.96 -7.61
N HIS A 24 -27.39 -2.95 -7.77
CA HIS A 24 -25.96 -3.16 -7.93
C HIS A 24 -25.25 -3.82 -6.72
N ARG A 25 -25.79 -3.72 -5.50
CA ARG A 25 -25.23 -4.37 -4.31
C ARG A 25 -25.80 -5.76 -3.99
N GLY A 26 -26.91 -6.16 -4.59
CA GLY A 26 -27.59 -7.41 -4.25
C GLY A 26 -27.86 -8.34 -5.43
N GLU A 27 -28.10 -7.79 -6.62
CA GLU A 27 -28.49 -8.56 -7.82
C GLU A 27 -27.58 -8.20 -9.00
N ILE A 28 -26.28 -8.44 -8.86
CA ILE A 28 -25.25 -8.03 -9.83
C ILE A 28 -25.53 -8.47 -11.27
N PRO A 29 -25.93 -9.74 -11.56
CA PRO A 29 -26.25 -10.14 -12.93
C PRO A 29 -27.39 -9.32 -13.54
N LYS A 30 -28.40 -8.98 -12.75
CA LYS A 30 -29.53 -8.16 -13.17
C LYS A 30 -29.09 -6.70 -13.40
N CYS A 31 -28.26 -6.16 -12.53
CA CYS A 31 -27.66 -4.84 -12.71
C CYS A 31 -26.92 -4.76 -14.04
N ARG A 32 -26.03 -5.73 -14.33
CA ARG A 32 -25.26 -5.79 -15.58
C ARG A 32 -26.15 -5.85 -16.81
N ALA A 33 -27.21 -6.67 -16.80
CA ALA A 33 -28.16 -6.75 -17.91
C ALA A 33 -28.81 -5.38 -18.17
N ILE A 34 -29.30 -4.71 -17.11
CA ILE A 34 -29.90 -3.37 -17.23
C ILE A 34 -28.90 -2.35 -17.79
N LEU A 35 -27.64 -2.37 -17.33
CA LEU A 35 -26.60 -1.44 -17.77
C LEU A 35 -26.18 -1.69 -19.23
N SER A 36 -26.08 -2.95 -19.65
CA SER A 36 -25.77 -3.32 -21.04
C SER A 36 -26.86 -2.84 -21.99
N ASP A 37 -28.13 -3.09 -21.65
CA ASP A 37 -29.26 -2.62 -22.46
C ASP A 37 -29.32 -1.08 -22.53
N LEU A 38 -29.11 -0.42 -21.38
CA LEU A 38 -29.09 1.04 -21.27
C LEU A 38 -27.97 1.65 -22.11
N ARG A 39 -26.78 1.04 -22.09
CA ARG A 39 -25.64 1.47 -22.90
C ARG A 39 -25.98 1.41 -24.40
N SER A 40 -26.54 0.30 -24.86
CA SER A 40 -26.95 0.14 -26.26
C SER A 40 -28.00 1.19 -26.70
N ASP A 41 -28.97 1.49 -25.83
CA ASP A 41 -29.99 2.50 -26.09
C ASP A 41 -29.37 3.92 -26.20
N ILE A 42 -28.42 4.26 -25.30
CA ILE A 42 -27.70 5.54 -25.32
C ILE A 42 -26.85 5.66 -26.59
N ASP A 43 -26.08 4.61 -26.92
CA ASP A 43 -25.24 4.60 -28.14
C ASP A 43 -26.09 4.79 -29.40
N THR A 44 -27.28 4.18 -29.45
CA THR A 44 -28.23 4.36 -30.54
C THR A 44 -28.73 5.81 -30.60
N ALA A 45 -29.07 6.40 -29.45
CA ALA A 45 -29.55 7.79 -29.40
C ALA A 45 -28.46 8.81 -29.76
N LEU A 46 -27.20 8.54 -29.43
CA LEU A 46 -26.05 9.37 -29.80
C LEU A 46 -25.67 9.26 -31.28
N ALA A 47 -25.91 8.10 -31.91
CA ALA A 47 -25.63 7.89 -33.33
C ALA A 47 -26.51 8.76 -34.24
N ASP A 48 -27.70 9.20 -33.79
CA ASP A 48 -28.63 10.04 -34.51
C ASP A 48 -28.26 11.54 -34.57
N GLY A 49 -27.15 11.97 -33.95
CA GLY A 49 -26.47 13.15 -34.49
C GLY A 49 -26.23 14.40 -33.68
N ALA A 50 -26.45 14.47 -32.39
CA ALA A 50 -25.92 15.61 -31.62
C ALA A 50 -25.38 15.16 -30.27
N ALA A 51 -24.20 15.66 -29.86
CA ALA A 51 -23.65 15.49 -28.52
C ALA A 51 -24.59 16.19 -27.50
N ASP A 52 -25.76 15.61 -27.27
CA ASP A 52 -26.71 16.09 -26.24
C ASP A 52 -26.05 15.96 -24.86
N PRO A 53 -25.80 17.05 -24.12
CA PRO A 53 -25.18 17.00 -22.80
C PRO A 53 -25.89 16.06 -21.82
N VAL A 54 -27.21 15.90 -21.96
CA VAL A 54 -28.01 15.00 -21.12
C VAL A 54 -27.66 13.54 -21.40
N LEU A 55 -27.54 13.16 -22.67
CA LEU A 55 -27.15 11.81 -23.07
C LEU A 55 -25.69 11.53 -22.73
N LEU A 56 -24.80 12.50 -22.95
CA LEU A 56 -23.39 12.38 -22.54
C LEU A 56 -23.25 12.17 -21.04
N ARG A 57 -24.00 12.90 -20.22
CA ARG A 57 -24.00 12.71 -18.76
C ARG A 57 -24.55 11.33 -18.36
N LEU A 58 -25.62 10.87 -19.00
CA LEU A 58 -26.15 9.53 -18.80
C LEU A 58 -25.14 8.44 -19.18
N THR A 59 -24.38 8.64 -20.23
CA THR A 59 -23.28 7.74 -20.63
C THR A 59 -22.25 7.65 -19.51
N VAL A 60 -21.75 8.79 -19.02
CA VAL A 60 -20.77 8.83 -17.92
C VAL A 60 -21.31 8.10 -16.68
N ASP A 61 -22.54 8.42 -16.27
CA ASP A 61 -23.15 7.81 -15.08
C ASP A 61 -23.38 6.29 -15.23
N THR A 62 -23.68 5.84 -16.46
CA THR A 62 -23.84 4.41 -16.79
C THR A 62 -22.51 3.68 -16.73
N LEU A 63 -21.46 4.24 -17.35
CA LEU A 63 -20.11 3.69 -17.34
C LEU A 63 -19.55 3.64 -15.93
N ARG A 64 -19.74 4.69 -15.10
CA ARG A 64 -19.34 4.69 -13.70
C ARG A 64 -19.97 3.53 -12.93
N LEU A 65 -21.28 3.33 -13.08
CA LEU A 65 -21.97 2.25 -12.42
C LEU A 65 -21.53 0.87 -12.95
N MET A 66 -21.14 0.77 -14.22
CA MET A 66 -20.51 -0.45 -14.76
C MET A 66 -19.16 -0.71 -14.07
N VAL A 67 -18.29 0.27 -13.98
CA VAL A 67 -17.01 0.18 -13.27
C VAL A 67 -17.23 -0.25 -11.81
N ASP A 68 -18.13 0.41 -11.08
CA ASP A 68 -18.46 0.08 -9.68
C ASP A 68 -19.00 -1.37 -9.55
N THR A 69 -19.81 -1.82 -10.51
CA THR A 69 -20.38 -3.16 -10.52
C THR A 69 -19.33 -4.22 -10.85
N PHE A 70 -18.36 -3.90 -11.69
CA PHE A 70 -17.21 -4.77 -11.96
C PHE A 70 -16.29 -4.89 -10.75
N THR A 71 -15.96 -3.81 -10.09
CA THR A 71 -15.09 -3.83 -8.90
C THR A 71 -15.69 -4.61 -7.74
N LEU A 72 -17.02 -4.62 -7.58
CA LEU A 72 -17.72 -5.42 -6.57
C LEU A 72 -17.76 -6.93 -6.87
N THR A 73 -17.58 -7.33 -8.13
CA THR A 73 -17.65 -8.75 -8.54
C THR A 73 -16.30 -9.43 -8.71
N THR A 74 -15.22 -8.71 -8.53
CA THR A 74 -13.86 -9.23 -8.71
C THR A 74 -13.40 -10.18 -7.60
N TYR A 75 -14.27 -10.51 -6.65
CA TYR A 75 -14.00 -11.45 -5.56
C TYR A 75 -14.99 -12.60 -5.40
N PRO A 76 -15.28 -13.37 -6.47
CA PRO A 76 -15.34 -14.81 -6.36
C PRO A 76 -14.18 -15.42 -7.14
N ALA A 77 -13.53 -16.36 -6.52
CA ALA A 77 -12.28 -17.02 -6.81
C ALA A 77 -12.04 -17.57 -8.23
N ASP A 78 -12.89 -17.35 -9.22
CA ASP A 78 -12.89 -18.18 -10.42
C ASP A 78 -12.51 -17.51 -11.74
N ARG A 79 -12.33 -16.19 -11.80
CA ARG A 79 -11.83 -15.55 -13.03
C ARG A 79 -11.03 -14.29 -12.74
N PRO A 80 -9.82 -14.12 -13.32
CA PRO A 80 -9.18 -12.84 -13.35
C PRO A 80 -10.11 -11.88 -14.10
N VAL A 81 -10.51 -10.79 -13.45
CA VAL A 81 -11.12 -9.67 -14.18
C VAL A 81 -10.08 -9.20 -15.16
N HIS A 82 -10.42 -9.22 -16.41
CA HIS A 82 -9.59 -8.57 -17.40
C HIS A 82 -9.65 -7.07 -17.08
N GLU A 83 -8.60 -6.55 -16.47
CA GLU A 83 -8.39 -5.11 -16.22
C GLU A 83 -8.75 -4.26 -17.44
N HIS A 84 -8.60 -4.84 -18.62
CA HIS A 84 -8.93 -4.20 -19.89
C HIS A 84 -10.36 -3.65 -19.92
N ASP A 85 -11.34 -4.39 -19.39
CA ASP A 85 -12.74 -3.98 -19.48
C ASP A 85 -13.01 -2.70 -18.65
N VAL A 86 -12.55 -2.66 -17.39
CA VAL A 86 -12.77 -1.51 -16.50
C VAL A 86 -11.95 -0.28 -16.94
N VAL A 87 -10.73 -0.49 -17.41
CA VAL A 87 -9.86 0.60 -17.85
C VAL A 87 -10.39 1.24 -19.15
N ASP A 88 -10.98 0.45 -20.04
CA ASP A 88 -11.55 0.97 -21.28
C ASP A 88 -12.78 1.85 -21.03
N GLU A 89 -13.67 1.46 -20.09
CA GLU A 89 -14.77 2.31 -19.65
C GLU A 89 -14.29 3.61 -19.02
N LEU A 90 -13.27 3.55 -18.17
CA LEU A 90 -12.69 4.77 -17.58
C LEU A 90 -12.08 5.70 -18.62
N TYR A 91 -11.41 5.18 -19.65
CA TYR A 91 -10.93 6.01 -20.76
C TYR A 91 -12.08 6.67 -21.51
N GLN A 92 -13.16 5.95 -21.82
CA GLN A 92 -14.34 6.54 -22.45
C GLN A 92 -14.96 7.66 -21.60
N ILE A 93 -15.04 7.47 -20.26
CA ILE A 93 -15.48 8.54 -19.35
C ILE A 93 -14.55 9.75 -19.48
N ALA A 94 -13.23 9.55 -19.43
CA ALA A 94 -12.25 10.63 -19.52
C ALA A 94 -12.28 11.38 -20.86
N GLU A 95 -12.74 10.72 -21.95
CA GLU A 95 -12.94 11.35 -23.27
C GLU A 95 -14.25 12.12 -23.39
N ILE A 96 -15.30 11.69 -22.68
CA ILE A 96 -16.62 12.34 -22.72
C ILE A 96 -16.67 13.57 -21.80
N LEU A 97 -16.04 13.51 -20.63
CA LEU A 97 -16.10 14.59 -19.63
C LEU A 97 -15.73 15.98 -20.16
N PRO A 98 -14.73 16.17 -21.04
CA PRO A 98 -14.42 17.48 -21.64
C PRO A 98 -15.55 18.10 -22.47
N LEU A 99 -16.53 17.29 -22.87
CA LEU A 99 -17.71 17.75 -23.61
C LEU A 99 -18.82 18.26 -22.67
N LEU A 100 -18.64 18.14 -21.37
CA LEU A 100 -19.56 18.57 -20.33
C LEU A 100 -18.96 19.73 -19.53
N PRO A 101 -19.76 20.69 -19.07
CA PRO A 101 -19.25 21.81 -18.28
C PRO A 101 -18.82 21.38 -16.86
N ASP A 102 -17.86 22.09 -16.29
CA ASP A 102 -17.42 21.98 -14.88
C ASP A 102 -17.01 20.55 -14.45
N THR A 103 -16.39 19.78 -15.36
CA THR A 103 -16.02 18.37 -15.13
C THR A 103 -14.52 18.11 -14.95
N GLU A 104 -13.70 19.16 -14.78
CA GLU A 104 -12.23 19.05 -14.69
C GLU A 104 -11.83 18.15 -13.51
N VAL A 105 -12.45 18.34 -12.33
CA VAL A 105 -12.16 17.53 -11.14
C VAL A 105 -12.59 16.07 -11.35
N GLU A 106 -13.77 15.83 -11.93
CA GLU A 106 -14.27 14.50 -12.23
C GLU A 106 -13.37 13.77 -13.25
N ARG A 107 -12.91 14.48 -14.27
CA ARG A 107 -11.95 13.98 -15.25
C ARG A 107 -10.60 13.63 -14.61
N ALA A 108 -10.07 14.52 -13.77
CA ALA A 108 -8.84 14.27 -13.07
C ALA A 108 -8.94 13.05 -12.13
N THR A 109 -10.07 12.89 -11.43
CA THR A 109 -10.35 11.69 -10.61
C THR A 109 -10.32 10.42 -11.46
N THR A 110 -10.96 10.44 -12.63
CA THR A 110 -11.00 9.31 -13.55
C THR A 110 -9.60 8.94 -14.05
N LEU A 111 -8.80 9.93 -14.43
CA LEU A 111 -7.43 9.74 -14.89
C LEU A 111 -6.52 9.19 -13.78
N GLN A 112 -6.70 9.64 -12.53
CA GLN A 112 -6.00 9.08 -11.37
C GLN A 112 -6.38 7.61 -11.14
N GLU A 113 -7.66 7.27 -11.28
CA GLU A 113 -8.15 5.91 -11.14
C GLU A 113 -7.56 4.97 -12.21
N ILE A 114 -7.53 5.40 -13.47
CA ILE A 114 -6.86 4.69 -14.57
C ILE A 114 -5.38 4.42 -14.20
N TYR A 115 -4.68 5.44 -13.71
CA TYR A 115 -3.29 5.31 -13.33
C TYR A 115 -3.11 4.32 -12.17
N ARG A 116 -3.94 4.40 -11.13
CA ARG A 116 -3.89 3.50 -9.96
C ARG A 116 -4.13 2.05 -10.36
N LEU A 117 -5.13 1.79 -11.18
CA LEU A 117 -5.42 0.44 -11.68
C LEU A 117 -4.24 -0.11 -12.48
N ARG A 118 -3.73 0.63 -13.44
CA ARG A 118 -2.58 0.20 -14.24
C ARG A 118 -1.31 0.01 -13.42
N SER A 119 -1.08 0.84 -12.41
CA SER A 119 0.09 0.70 -11.54
C SER A 119 0.01 -0.46 -10.56
N SER A 120 -1.20 -0.85 -10.10
CA SER A 120 -1.40 -1.99 -9.22
C SER A 120 -1.19 -3.32 -9.93
N SER A 121 -1.73 -3.48 -11.14
CA SER A 121 -1.55 -4.69 -11.95
C SER A 121 -0.09 -5.03 -12.22
N TRP A 122 0.73 -4.01 -12.44
CA TRP A 122 2.16 -4.21 -12.64
C TRP A 122 2.86 -4.72 -11.38
N SER A 123 2.39 -4.34 -10.19
CA SER A 123 2.96 -4.83 -8.92
C SER A 123 2.78 -6.35 -8.77
N TYR A 124 1.65 -6.91 -9.20
CA TYR A 124 1.40 -8.36 -9.15
C TYR A 124 2.26 -9.16 -10.13
N VAL A 125 2.45 -8.66 -11.35
CA VAL A 125 3.30 -9.32 -12.36
C VAL A 125 4.76 -9.37 -11.93
N TYR A 126 5.26 -8.35 -11.22
CA TYR A 126 6.64 -8.31 -10.73
C TYR A 126 6.93 -9.32 -9.60
N ILE A 127 5.95 -9.62 -8.76
CA ILE A 127 6.11 -10.58 -7.67
C ILE A 127 6.09 -12.03 -8.21
N ALA A 128 5.30 -12.29 -9.23
CA ALA A 128 5.13 -13.65 -9.77
C ALA A 128 6.24 -14.10 -10.74
N VAL A 129 6.98 -13.16 -11.37
CA VAL A 129 7.98 -13.49 -12.39
C VAL A 129 9.18 -12.54 -12.31
N PRO A 130 10.20 -12.85 -11.47
CA PRO A 130 11.39 -12.00 -11.28
C PRO A 130 12.18 -11.69 -12.55
N ASP A 131 12.12 -12.55 -13.56
CA ASP A 131 12.89 -12.44 -14.81
C ASP A 131 12.20 -11.62 -15.92
N PHE A 132 10.99 -11.14 -15.71
CA PHE A 132 10.30 -10.27 -16.66
C PHE A 132 10.56 -8.80 -16.37
N ALA A 133 11.81 -8.38 -16.37
CA ALA A 133 12.17 -6.97 -16.59
C ALA A 133 11.81 -6.57 -18.04
N ARG A 134 10.52 -6.53 -18.39
CA ARG A 134 10.12 -5.91 -19.66
C ARG A 134 10.35 -4.42 -19.56
N PRO A 135 10.96 -3.79 -20.56
CA PRO A 135 11.11 -2.34 -20.64
C PRO A 135 9.79 -1.66 -21.04
N GLY A 136 8.70 -1.97 -20.35
CA GLY A 136 7.36 -1.48 -20.62
C GLY A 136 6.60 -1.25 -19.33
N GLY A 137 7.08 -0.35 -18.45
CA GLY A 137 6.31 0.07 -17.28
C GLY A 137 4.97 0.73 -17.69
N PHE A 138 4.07 0.94 -16.74
CA PHE A 138 2.83 1.67 -16.98
C PHE A 138 3.12 3.16 -17.26
N SER A 139 2.28 3.78 -18.12
CA SER A 139 2.41 5.19 -18.46
C SER A 139 1.97 6.10 -17.31
N ALA A 140 2.77 7.11 -16.98
CA ALA A 140 2.38 8.18 -16.06
C ALA A 140 1.51 9.26 -16.72
N GLU A 141 1.25 9.16 -18.03
CA GLU A 141 0.55 10.18 -18.80
C GLU A 141 -0.85 10.52 -18.26
N PRO A 142 -1.73 9.58 -17.91
CA PRO A 142 -3.03 9.91 -17.33
C PRO A 142 -2.90 10.76 -16.06
N LEU A 143 -1.92 10.45 -15.23
CA LEU A 143 -1.72 11.18 -13.98
C LEU A 143 -1.15 12.59 -14.21
N ARG A 144 -0.25 12.77 -15.19
CA ARG A 144 0.24 14.10 -15.60
C ARG A 144 -0.90 14.98 -16.12
N GLN A 145 -1.78 14.43 -16.95
CA GLN A 145 -2.97 15.13 -17.41
C GLN A 145 -3.91 15.51 -16.26
N ALA A 146 -4.09 14.64 -15.29
CA ALA A 146 -4.88 14.94 -14.09
C ALA A 146 -4.26 16.11 -13.30
N ILE A 147 -2.95 16.12 -13.12
CA ILE A 147 -2.21 17.19 -12.44
C ILE A 147 -2.37 18.53 -13.19
N GLU A 148 -2.20 18.52 -14.51
CA GLU A 148 -2.36 19.73 -15.35
C GLU A 148 -3.79 20.31 -15.27
N LEU A 149 -4.80 19.46 -15.30
CA LEU A 149 -6.20 19.88 -15.14
C LEU A 149 -6.44 20.54 -13.77
N LEU A 150 -5.95 19.93 -12.72
CA LEU A 150 -6.16 20.38 -11.33
C LEU A 150 -5.40 21.67 -11.02
N ASP A 151 -4.27 21.92 -11.67
CA ASP A 151 -3.54 23.19 -11.56
C ASP A 151 -4.38 24.40 -11.98
N GLY A 152 -5.34 24.22 -12.89
CA GLY A 152 -6.25 25.25 -13.35
C GLY A 152 -7.50 25.45 -12.47
N VAL A 153 -7.81 24.47 -11.60
CA VAL A 153 -9.09 24.47 -10.84
C VAL A 153 -9.01 25.23 -9.50
N GLY A 154 -7.81 25.46 -8.95
CA GLY A 154 -7.60 26.12 -7.68
C GLY A 154 -8.07 25.31 -6.48
N GLU A 155 -8.54 25.98 -5.40
CA GLU A 155 -8.87 25.34 -4.13
C GLU A 155 -9.79 24.10 -4.20
N ARG A 156 -10.70 24.06 -5.18
CA ARG A 156 -11.62 22.90 -5.36
C ARG A 156 -10.90 21.62 -5.73
N GLY A 157 -9.69 21.72 -6.31
CA GLY A 157 -8.89 20.60 -6.75
C GLY A 157 -7.68 20.30 -5.88
N GLU A 158 -7.33 21.12 -4.88
CA GLU A 158 -6.08 21.03 -4.12
C GLU A 158 -5.85 19.68 -3.45
N GLU A 159 -6.85 19.12 -2.79
CA GLU A 159 -6.73 17.82 -2.11
C GLU A 159 -6.48 16.69 -3.12
N LEU A 160 -7.21 16.69 -4.24
CA LEU A 160 -7.03 15.71 -5.30
C LEU A 160 -5.68 15.90 -6.00
N LEU A 161 -5.25 17.16 -6.21
CA LEU A 161 -3.94 17.48 -6.77
C LEU A 161 -2.81 16.91 -5.89
N ALA A 162 -2.91 17.08 -4.57
CA ALA A 162 -1.96 16.52 -3.64
C ALA A 162 -1.94 14.98 -3.68
N ASP A 163 -3.11 14.33 -3.78
CA ASP A 163 -3.22 12.88 -3.93
C ASP A 163 -2.59 12.41 -5.25
N CYS A 164 -2.82 13.10 -6.38
CA CYS A 164 -2.19 12.80 -7.66
C CYS A 164 -0.66 12.97 -7.61
N LEU A 165 -0.17 14.02 -6.97
CA LEU A 165 1.27 14.26 -6.79
C LEU A 165 1.92 13.18 -5.91
N CYS A 166 1.25 12.75 -4.84
CA CYS A 166 1.69 11.63 -4.00
C CYS A 166 1.73 10.32 -4.80
N ASP A 167 0.72 10.01 -5.59
CA ASP A 167 0.69 8.82 -6.43
C ASP A 167 1.82 8.82 -7.46
N LEU A 168 2.10 9.97 -8.11
CA LEU A 168 3.23 10.13 -9.02
C LEU A 168 4.57 9.93 -8.30
N ALA A 169 4.71 10.49 -7.12
CA ALA A 169 5.92 10.38 -6.31
C ALA A 169 6.15 8.94 -5.81
N GLU A 170 5.10 8.24 -5.40
CA GLU A 170 5.19 6.90 -4.82
C GLU A 170 5.43 5.82 -5.87
N ARG A 171 4.65 5.86 -6.97
CA ARG A 171 4.63 4.79 -7.98
C ARG A 171 5.51 5.12 -9.21
N GLY A 172 5.60 6.38 -9.59
CA GLY A 172 6.35 6.82 -10.76
C GLY A 172 5.68 6.44 -12.08
N GLY A 173 6.38 5.72 -12.94
CA GLY A 173 5.94 5.29 -14.27
C GLY A 173 7.03 5.50 -15.31
N ILE A 174 6.74 5.12 -16.58
CA ILE A 174 7.68 5.32 -17.68
C ILE A 174 8.02 6.81 -17.84
N GLY A 175 9.31 7.11 -17.87
CA GLY A 175 9.82 8.46 -18.07
C GLY A 175 9.77 9.36 -16.83
N VAL A 176 9.39 8.83 -15.65
CA VAL A 176 9.41 9.57 -14.38
C VAL A 176 10.65 9.22 -13.58
N ASN A 177 11.59 10.14 -13.44
CA ASN A 177 12.81 9.94 -12.68
C ASN A 177 12.63 10.25 -11.18
N ARG A 178 13.60 9.86 -10.35
CA ARG A 178 13.53 10.04 -8.88
C ARG A 178 13.48 11.52 -8.47
N HIS A 179 14.12 12.43 -9.21
CA HIS A 179 14.07 13.86 -8.90
C HIS A 179 12.71 14.47 -9.19
N GLU A 180 12.06 14.07 -10.29
CA GLU A 180 10.68 14.46 -10.62
C GLU A 180 9.71 13.95 -9.54
N ARG A 181 9.87 12.70 -9.10
CA ARG A 181 9.09 12.11 -7.99
C ARG A 181 9.28 12.89 -6.69
N LEU A 182 10.52 13.26 -6.35
CA LEU A 182 10.81 14.06 -5.16
C LEU A 182 10.20 15.47 -5.26
N ALA A 183 10.26 16.09 -6.44
CA ALA A 183 9.63 17.39 -6.67
C ALA A 183 8.09 17.31 -6.51
N ALA A 184 7.47 16.25 -7.02
CA ALA A 184 6.03 16.01 -6.84
C ALA A 184 5.66 15.85 -5.35
N ALA A 185 6.42 15.06 -4.58
CA ALA A 185 6.17 14.89 -3.14
C ALA A 185 6.33 16.21 -2.36
N ARG A 186 7.36 17.01 -2.67
CA ARG A 186 7.55 18.35 -2.06
C ARG A 186 6.41 19.30 -2.38
N ARG A 187 5.92 19.26 -3.62
CA ARG A 187 4.78 20.07 -4.04
C ARG A 187 3.50 19.66 -3.32
N ALA A 188 3.25 18.35 -3.14
CA ALA A 188 2.10 17.84 -2.39
C ALA A 188 2.12 18.32 -0.93
N GLU A 189 3.29 18.26 -0.26
CA GLU A 189 3.46 18.79 1.09
C GLU A 189 3.15 20.29 1.15
N ALA A 190 3.74 21.09 0.24
CA ALA A 190 3.55 22.54 0.22
C ALA A 190 2.09 22.95 0.02
N LEU A 191 1.32 22.22 -0.82
CA LEU A 191 -0.10 22.44 -1.01
C LEU A 191 -0.90 22.18 0.29
N MET A 192 -0.54 21.14 1.03
CA MET A 192 -1.25 20.78 2.25
C MET A 192 -0.87 21.66 3.44
N ASP A 193 0.40 22.06 3.57
CA ASP A 193 0.86 22.97 4.64
C ASP A 193 0.39 24.42 4.41
N GLY A 194 0.28 24.88 3.15
CA GLY A 194 -0.06 26.26 2.79
C GLY A 194 -1.54 26.65 2.98
N GLY A 195 -2.46 25.71 2.96
CA GLY A 195 -3.90 25.97 2.99
C GLY A 195 -4.51 26.15 4.39
N ALA A 196 -3.70 26.22 5.44
CA ALA A 196 -4.18 26.39 6.81
C ALA A 196 -4.82 27.78 7.09
N ALA A 197 -4.73 28.73 6.16
CA ALA A 197 -5.14 30.12 6.37
C ALA A 197 -6.54 30.46 5.86
N ALA A 198 -7.20 29.61 5.08
CA ALA A 198 -8.51 29.89 4.49
C ALA A 198 -9.62 29.11 5.20
N SER A 199 -9.94 29.50 6.42
CA SER A 199 -11.20 29.08 7.07
C SER A 199 -12.37 29.70 6.29
N ARG A 200 -13.29 28.87 5.77
CA ARG A 200 -14.51 29.41 5.12
C ARG A 200 -15.51 29.81 6.19
N ASP A 201 -15.94 31.05 6.13
CA ASP A 201 -17.07 31.52 6.92
C ASP A 201 -18.30 30.63 6.63
N GLY A 202 -18.70 29.85 7.61
CA GLY A 202 -19.89 28.99 7.53
C GLY A 202 -19.67 27.47 7.77
N ASP A 203 -18.42 27.00 7.90
CA ASP A 203 -18.16 25.61 8.29
C ASP A 203 -18.44 25.39 9.78
N THR A 204 -18.99 24.23 10.11
CA THR A 204 -19.04 23.75 11.49
C THR A 204 -17.64 23.40 11.98
N ASP A 205 -17.37 23.60 13.28
CA ASP A 205 -16.08 23.28 13.91
C ASP A 205 -15.63 21.81 13.58
N ASP A 206 -16.58 20.89 13.53
CA ASP A 206 -16.32 19.47 13.19
C ASP A 206 -15.87 19.27 11.74
N ALA A 207 -16.47 19.98 10.78
CA ALA A 207 -16.11 19.89 9.37
C ALA A 207 -14.72 20.46 9.11
N GLU A 208 -14.37 21.55 9.78
CA GLU A 208 -13.04 22.15 9.71
C GLU A 208 -11.99 21.26 10.34
N ALA A 209 -12.26 20.68 11.51
CA ALA A 209 -11.37 19.69 12.16
C ALA A 209 -11.11 18.48 11.25
N ALA A 210 -12.15 17.94 10.62
CA ALA A 210 -12.02 16.81 9.68
C ALA A 210 -11.19 17.18 8.44
N ARG A 211 -11.31 18.42 7.93
CA ARG A 211 -10.46 18.89 6.81
C ARG A 211 -8.99 19.01 7.23
N ARG A 212 -8.72 19.58 8.41
CA ARG A 212 -7.36 19.70 8.94
C ARG A 212 -6.72 18.30 9.06
N THR A 213 -7.43 17.35 9.66
CA THR A 213 -6.96 15.97 9.79
C THR A 213 -6.59 15.36 8.42
N ARG A 214 -7.47 15.48 7.41
CA ARG A 214 -7.17 14.96 6.06
C ARG A 214 -5.98 15.64 5.41
N ARG A 215 -5.81 16.96 5.62
CA ARG A 215 -4.64 17.70 5.08
C ARG A 215 -3.35 17.24 5.78
N ASP A 216 -3.38 17.08 7.10
CA ASP A 216 -2.24 16.61 7.88
C ASP A 216 -1.84 15.19 7.46
N GLU A 217 -2.80 14.30 7.23
CA GLU A 217 -2.56 12.93 6.71
C GLU A 217 -1.89 12.95 5.34
N ARG A 218 -2.36 13.78 4.39
CA ARG A 218 -1.75 13.91 3.06
C ARG A 218 -0.34 14.51 3.12
N ALA A 219 -0.15 15.54 3.93
CA ALA A 219 1.17 16.11 4.16
C ALA A 219 2.13 15.09 4.78
N GLY A 220 1.65 14.30 5.75
CA GLY A 220 2.40 13.20 6.35
C GLY A 220 2.81 12.15 5.31
N ARG A 221 1.87 11.71 4.46
CA ARG A 221 2.17 10.79 3.35
C ARG A 221 3.24 11.36 2.41
N ALA A 222 3.12 12.63 2.04
CA ALA A 222 4.08 13.30 1.16
C ALA A 222 5.49 13.33 1.79
N ARG A 223 5.63 13.61 3.09
CA ARG A 223 6.91 13.59 3.81
C ARG A 223 7.52 12.18 3.90
N GLN A 224 6.71 11.14 4.11
CA GLN A 224 7.19 9.76 4.07
C GLN A 224 7.76 9.37 2.70
N ILE A 225 7.06 9.75 1.63
CA ILE A 225 7.52 9.52 0.26
C ILE A 225 8.84 10.28 0.02
N GLN A 226 8.95 11.53 0.48
CA GLN A 226 10.20 12.29 0.40
C GLN A 226 11.34 11.58 1.12
N GLY A 227 11.13 11.09 2.33
CA GLY A 227 12.13 10.33 3.08
C GLY A 227 12.67 9.13 2.31
N ARG A 228 11.76 8.33 1.68
CA ARG A 228 12.15 7.20 0.84
C ARG A 228 12.94 7.62 -0.41
N LEU A 229 12.54 8.69 -1.05
CA LEU A 229 13.19 9.18 -2.27
C LEU A 229 14.54 9.82 -2.00
N LEU A 230 14.69 10.59 -0.90
CA LEU A 230 15.96 11.16 -0.47
C LEU A 230 16.98 10.06 -0.15
N GLU A 231 16.56 9.02 0.59
CA GLU A 231 17.39 7.85 0.82
C GLU A 231 17.81 7.18 -0.49
N ALA A 232 16.88 6.96 -1.42
CA ALA A 232 17.14 6.34 -2.71
C ALA A 232 18.06 7.20 -3.63
N LEU A 233 18.15 8.50 -3.36
CA LEU A 233 19.07 9.46 -4.01
C LEU A 233 20.42 9.58 -3.28
N GLY A 234 20.57 8.91 -2.12
CA GLY A 234 21.78 8.96 -1.30
C GLY A 234 21.83 10.11 -0.30
N ASP A 235 20.80 10.94 -0.23
CA ASP A 235 20.68 12.04 0.73
C ASP A 235 20.08 11.53 2.05
N ARG A 236 20.93 10.84 2.84
CA ARG A 236 20.51 10.22 4.11
C ARG A 236 20.15 11.26 5.17
N ASP A 237 20.90 12.34 5.24
CA ASP A 237 20.68 13.40 6.23
C ASP A 237 19.34 14.10 5.97
N GLY A 238 19.04 14.41 4.71
CA GLY A 238 17.73 14.94 4.31
C GLY A 238 16.58 13.97 4.59
N ALA A 239 16.79 12.66 4.38
CA ALA A 239 15.80 11.64 4.72
C ALA A 239 15.53 11.58 6.24
N ILE A 240 16.58 11.62 7.07
CA ILE A 240 16.46 11.65 8.54
C ILE A 240 15.71 12.92 8.98
N GLU A 241 16.08 14.08 8.46
CA GLU A 241 15.47 15.36 8.84
C GLU A 241 13.95 15.37 8.57
N ILE A 242 13.52 14.93 7.38
CA ILE A 242 12.09 14.93 7.03
C ILE A 242 11.28 13.94 7.87
N LEU A 243 11.85 12.75 8.13
CA LEU A 243 11.19 11.71 8.93
C LEU A 243 11.12 12.10 10.43
N LEU A 244 12.17 12.73 11.00
CA LEU A 244 12.13 13.28 12.35
C LEU A 244 11.09 14.39 12.49
N ARG A 245 10.98 15.27 11.49
CA ARG A 245 9.97 16.33 11.47
C ARG A 245 8.55 15.75 11.50
N GLU A 246 8.32 14.68 10.73
CA GLU A 246 7.04 13.99 10.73
C GLU A 246 6.77 13.29 12.06
N HIS A 247 7.76 12.60 12.61
CA HIS A 247 7.64 11.94 13.90
C HIS A 247 7.31 12.93 15.04
N ALA A 248 7.91 14.11 15.04
CA ALA A 248 7.61 15.14 16.02
C ALA A 248 6.18 15.72 15.91
N ARG A 249 5.60 15.74 14.70
CA ARG A 249 4.21 16.20 14.46
C ARG A 249 3.17 15.14 14.81
N SER A 250 3.46 13.90 14.54
CA SER A 250 2.54 12.77 14.73
C SER A 250 3.28 11.57 15.35
N PRO A 251 3.55 11.61 16.67
CA PRO A 251 4.31 10.54 17.35
C PRO A 251 3.64 9.16 17.29
N LEU A 252 2.32 9.13 17.15
CA LEU A 252 1.52 7.90 16.98
C LEU A 252 1.08 7.70 15.52
N GLY A 253 1.55 8.55 14.62
CA GLY A 253 1.19 8.53 13.21
C GLY A 253 1.99 7.51 12.40
N TRP A 254 1.69 7.49 11.12
CA TRP A 254 2.19 6.56 10.09
C TRP A 254 3.67 6.79 9.72
N VAL A 255 4.52 7.19 10.66
CA VAL A 255 5.95 7.32 10.36
C VAL A 255 6.51 5.95 10.09
N ASP A 256 7.31 5.81 9.03
CA ASP A 256 8.10 4.62 8.75
C ASP A 256 9.23 4.52 9.82
N LEU A 257 8.82 4.22 11.06
CA LEU A 257 9.73 4.14 12.21
C LEU A 257 10.89 3.17 12.00
N PRO A 258 10.68 1.97 11.40
CA PRO A 258 11.77 1.08 11.06
C PRO A 258 12.82 1.76 10.18
N ARG A 259 12.38 2.50 9.18
CA ARG A 259 13.27 3.23 8.26
C ARG A 259 14.01 4.35 8.98
N LEU A 260 13.29 5.18 9.74
CA LEU A 260 13.90 6.27 10.52
C LEU A 260 14.95 5.72 11.49
N SER A 261 14.60 4.68 12.24
CA SER A 261 15.49 4.06 13.21
C SER A 261 16.76 3.49 12.54
N ARG A 262 16.59 2.77 11.43
CA ARG A 262 17.73 2.26 10.66
C ARG A 262 18.63 3.37 10.15
N LEU A 263 18.08 4.43 9.57
CA LEU A 263 18.85 5.56 9.07
C LEU A 263 19.60 6.29 10.18
N LEU A 264 18.98 6.52 11.32
CA LEU A 264 19.62 7.12 12.51
C LEU A 264 20.76 6.23 13.01
N ARG A 265 20.55 4.93 13.12
CA ARG A 265 21.56 3.97 13.55
C ARG A 265 22.75 3.94 12.57
N GLU A 266 22.50 3.87 11.26
CA GLU A 266 23.53 3.92 10.22
C GLU A 266 24.31 5.26 10.20
N ALA A 267 23.68 6.34 10.67
CA ALA A 267 24.32 7.64 10.88
C ALA A 267 25.10 7.75 12.21
N GLY A 268 25.21 6.64 12.97
CA GLY A 268 25.89 6.62 14.27
C GLY A 268 25.09 7.26 15.41
N ARG A 269 23.75 7.35 15.29
CA ARG A 269 22.82 7.95 16.26
C ARG A 269 21.88 6.90 16.88
N PRO A 270 22.38 5.75 17.41
CA PRO A 270 21.51 4.66 17.88
C PRO A 270 20.68 5.03 19.11
N ALA A 271 21.10 6.00 19.92
CA ALA A 271 20.34 6.49 21.05
C ALA A 271 19.05 7.20 20.62
N GLU A 272 19.16 8.07 19.62
CA GLU A 272 18.00 8.77 19.04
C GLU A 272 17.09 7.81 18.29
N ALA A 273 17.64 6.79 17.62
CA ALA A 273 16.86 5.72 17.01
C ALA A 273 16.02 4.97 18.05
N LEU A 274 16.63 4.66 19.20
CA LEU A 274 15.94 3.97 20.30
C LEU A 274 14.84 4.85 20.94
N GLU A 275 15.08 6.16 21.05
CA GLU A 275 14.11 7.14 21.53
C GLU A 275 12.91 7.25 20.57
N ALA A 276 13.16 7.36 19.28
CA ALA A 276 12.12 7.42 18.25
C ALA A 276 11.21 6.17 18.22
N LEU A 277 11.80 4.98 18.43
CA LEU A 277 11.05 3.73 18.53
C LEU A 277 10.15 3.67 19.79
N GLY A 278 10.47 4.45 20.81
CA GLY A 278 9.72 4.46 22.08
C GLY A 278 9.77 3.13 22.83
N PRO A 279 8.97 3.00 23.91
CA PRO A 279 8.80 1.72 24.59
C PRO A 279 7.99 0.79 23.68
N ILE A 280 8.52 -0.41 23.42
CA ILE A 280 7.79 -1.45 22.71
C ILE A 280 6.92 -2.19 23.73
N ASP A 281 5.63 -2.20 23.49
CA ASP A 281 4.73 -3.14 24.15
C ASP A 281 4.93 -4.53 23.52
N MET A 282 5.74 -5.35 24.19
CA MET A 282 6.04 -6.71 23.70
C MET A 282 4.81 -7.61 23.68
N GLU A 283 3.80 -7.32 24.51
CA GLU A 283 2.57 -8.09 24.57
C GLU A 283 1.66 -7.75 23.38
N ALA A 284 1.53 -6.46 23.04
CA ALA A 284 0.83 -6.01 21.84
C ALA A 284 1.51 -6.51 20.55
N LEU A 285 2.84 -6.57 20.52
CA LEU A 285 3.59 -7.17 19.41
C LEU A 285 3.32 -8.65 19.25
N ARG A 286 3.29 -9.38 20.36
CA ARG A 286 2.97 -10.81 20.37
C ARG A 286 1.54 -11.06 19.89
N GLU A 287 0.56 -10.32 20.40
CA GLU A 287 -0.83 -10.44 19.94
C GLU A 287 -0.98 -10.13 18.45
N ASN A 288 -0.31 -9.10 17.95
CA ASN A 288 -0.35 -8.77 16.53
C ASN A 288 0.37 -9.82 15.68
N ALA A 289 1.50 -10.35 16.14
CA ALA A 289 2.18 -11.45 15.46
C ALA A 289 1.29 -12.71 15.42
N LEU A 290 0.66 -13.09 16.51
CA LEU A 290 -0.25 -14.25 16.56
C LEU A 290 -1.46 -14.06 15.63
N LYS A 291 -2.12 -12.91 15.64
CA LYS A 291 -3.22 -12.61 14.70
C LYS A 291 -2.79 -12.72 13.25
N THR A 292 -1.61 -12.20 12.95
CA THR A 292 -1.02 -12.27 11.62
C THR A 292 -0.73 -13.72 11.21
N PHE A 293 -0.34 -14.58 12.15
CA PHE A 293 -0.13 -16.02 11.89
C PHE A 293 -1.45 -16.76 11.66
N ASP A 294 -2.48 -16.51 12.46
CA ASP A 294 -3.81 -17.10 12.28
C ASP A 294 -4.38 -16.73 10.88
N GLU A 295 -4.26 -15.47 10.46
CA GLU A 295 -4.66 -15.00 9.14
C GLU A 295 -3.86 -15.66 8.00
N VAL A 296 -2.55 -15.93 8.21
CA VAL A 296 -1.70 -16.65 7.25
C VAL A 296 -2.08 -18.13 7.18
N ASP A 297 -2.34 -18.77 8.31
CA ASP A 297 -2.76 -20.17 8.34
C ASP A 297 -4.11 -20.38 7.64
N GLU A 298 -5.11 -19.52 7.89
CA GLU A 298 -6.38 -19.53 7.18
C GLU A 298 -6.18 -19.34 5.67
N TYR A 299 -5.27 -18.45 5.26
CA TYR A 299 -4.96 -18.22 3.85
C TYR A 299 -4.25 -19.41 3.21
N LEU A 300 -3.25 -20.00 3.88
CA LEU A 300 -2.54 -21.18 3.38
C LEU A 300 -3.45 -22.40 3.29
N GLU A 301 -4.37 -22.55 4.24
CA GLU A 301 -5.39 -23.58 4.20
C GLU A 301 -6.35 -23.35 3.03
N ALA A 302 -6.83 -22.14 2.83
CA ALA A 302 -7.65 -21.76 1.69
C ALA A 302 -6.91 -21.94 0.35
N TRP A 303 -5.60 -21.63 0.31
CA TRP A 303 -4.76 -21.83 -0.87
C TRP A 303 -4.53 -23.31 -1.18
N SER A 304 -4.28 -24.14 -0.16
CA SER A 304 -4.12 -25.60 -0.30
C SER A 304 -5.40 -26.28 -0.79
N LEU A 305 -6.57 -25.71 -0.47
CA LEU A 305 -7.89 -26.18 -0.93
C LEU A 305 -8.27 -25.63 -2.32
N GLY A 306 -7.39 -24.87 -2.98
CA GLY A 306 -7.68 -24.24 -4.28
C GLY A 306 -8.70 -23.12 -4.24
N ALA A 307 -9.10 -22.67 -3.05
CA ALA A 307 -10.07 -21.60 -2.85
C ALA A 307 -9.43 -20.19 -2.94
N ALA A 308 -8.12 -20.09 -2.70
CA ALA A 308 -7.39 -18.84 -2.81
C ALA A 308 -6.75 -18.74 -4.20
N THR A 309 -7.55 -18.28 -5.16
CA THR A 309 -7.05 -17.93 -6.49
C THR A 309 -7.10 -16.42 -6.62
N ASN A 310 -6.07 -15.75 -6.46
CA ASN A 310 -5.75 -14.42 -6.97
C ASN A 310 -5.26 -13.40 -5.95
N GLY A 311 -3.99 -13.12 -6.06
CA GLY A 311 -3.47 -11.76 -6.17
C GLY A 311 -3.20 -10.98 -4.88
N ASP A 312 -4.00 -11.12 -3.88
CA ASP A 312 -3.70 -10.55 -2.57
C ASP A 312 -2.93 -11.58 -1.74
N HIS A 313 -1.63 -11.64 -2.00
CA HIS A 313 -0.73 -12.32 -1.08
C HIS A 313 -0.78 -11.55 0.24
N PRO A 314 -1.37 -12.08 1.32
CA PRO A 314 -1.32 -11.43 2.64
C PRO A 314 0.13 -11.18 3.07
N CYS A 315 1.09 -11.93 2.51
CA CYS A 315 2.52 -11.69 2.68
C CYS A 315 3.02 -10.33 2.15
N SER A 316 2.28 -9.60 1.33
CA SER A 316 2.68 -8.24 0.92
C SER A 316 2.31 -7.17 1.96
N SER A 317 1.28 -7.43 2.75
CA SER A 317 0.92 -6.63 3.93
C SER A 317 1.61 -7.12 5.22
N LEU A 318 2.08 -8.35 5.22
CA LEU A 318 2.84 -9.01 6.27
C LEU A 318 4.35 -8.74 6.16
N THR A 319 4.78 -7.55 5.76
CA THR A 319 6.11 -7.12 6.17
C THR A 319 6.05 -7.01 7.70
N PRO A 320 6.61 -8.00 8.44
CA PRO A 320 6.64 -7.91 9.88
C PRO A 320 7.22 -6.56 10.22
N ASP A 321 6.63 -5.91 11.19
CA ASP A 321 7.07 -4.58 11.59
C ASP A 321 8.57 -4.66 11.92
N LEU A 322 9.40 -4.26 10.97
CA LEU A 322 10.86 -4.33 11.07
C LEU A 322 11.38 -3.46 12.22
N SER A 323 10.52 -2.60 12.82
CA SER A 323 10.83 -1.85 14.04
C SER A 323 11.23 -2.76 15.18
N VAL A 324 10.64 -3.96 15.22
CA VAL A 324 10.97 -5.03 16.17
C VAL A 324 12.46 -5.40 16.12
N LEU A 325 13.07 -5.42 14.93
CA LEU A 325 14.48 -5.74 14.75
C LEU A 325 15.41 -4.54 14.96
N GLU A 326 14.94 -3.35 14.66
CA GLU A 326 15.78 -2.15 14.80
C GLU A 326 16.08 -1.82 16.27
N ARG A 327 15.15 -2.09 17.19
CA ARG A 327 15.39 -1.89 18.63
C ARG A 327 16.53 -2.76 19.18
N PRO A 328 16.53 -4.10 19.02
CA PRO A 328 17.67 -4.92 19.39
C PRO A 328 18.98 -4.48 18.73
N ALA A 329 18.94 -4.09 17.45
CA ALA A 329 20.12 -3.58 16.75
C ALA A 329 20.70 -2.32 17.42
N CYS A 330 19.85 -1.34 17.78
CA CYS A 330 20.25 -0.15 18.53
C CYS A 330 20.83 -0.49 19.91
N LEU A 331 20.19 -1.41 20.64
CA LEU A 331 20.65 -1.85 21.95
C LEU A 331 22.04 -2.49 21.88
N ILE A 332 22.31 -3.31 20.87
CA ILE A 332 23.64 -3.90 20.64
C ILE A 332 24.69 -2.82 20.44
N GLU A 333 24.41 -1.83 19.59
CA GLU A 333 25.34 -0.73 19.29
C GLU A 333 25.57 0.20 20.49
N LEU A 334 24.61 0.30 21.41
CA LEU A 334 24.73 1.02 22.68
C LEU A 334 25.42 0.20 23.78
N GLY A 335 25.91 -1.01 23.50
CA GLY A 335 26.52 -1.90 24.46
C GLY A 335 25.53 -2.58 25.43
N ARG A 336 24.22 -2.46 25.17
CA ARG A 336 23.13 -3.09 25.95
C ARG A 336 22.75 -4.45 25.37
N ALA A 337 23.77 -5.26 25.03
CA ALA A 337 23.60 -6.50 24.27
C ALA A 337 22.77 -7.55 25.03
N ARG A 338 22.79 -7.54 26.39
CA ARG A 338 21.95 -8.44 27.18
C ARG A 338 20.45 -8.17 26.95
N GLU A 339 20.03 -6.92 27.02
CA GLU A 339 18.64 -6.53 26.78
C GLU A 339 18.21 -6.84 25.34
N ALA A 340 19.10 -6.66 24.38
CA ALA A 340 18.83 -7.03 22.99
C ALA A 340 18.62 -8.55 22.86
N LEU A 341 19.49 -9.35 23.50
CA LEU A 341 19.42 -10.80 23.46
C LEU A 341 18.13 -11.33 24.09
N ASP A 342 17.74 -10.78 25.25
CA ASP A 342 16.50 -11.15 25.92
C ASP A 342 15.26 -10.92 25.02
N ALA A 343 15.22 -9.79 24.32
CA ALA A 343 14.14 -9.49 23.36
C ALA A 343 14.14 -10.43 22.16
N LEU A 344 15.32 -10.68 21.57
CA LEU A 344 15.46 -11.55 20.39
C LEU A 344 15.14 -13.01 20.69
N VAL A 345 15.51 -13.51 21.87
CA VAL A 345 15.21 -14.88 22.30
C VAL A 345 13.70 -15.07 22.49
N LEU A 346 12.98 -14.07 23.02
CA LEU A 346 11.53 -14.12 23.09
C LEU A 346 10.89 -14.22 21.70
N MET A 347 11.40 -13.48 20.73
CA MET A 347 10.92 -13.57 19.34
C MET A 347 11.13 -14.97 18.73
N VAL A 348 12.27 -15.61 19.04
CA VAL A 348 12.56 -16.97 18.58
C VAL A 348 11.72 -18.02 19.29
N ALA A 349 11.42 -17.82 20.58
CA ALA A 349 10.71 -18.80 21.40
C ALA A 349 9.20 -18.84 21.16
N ASP A 350 8.59 -17.68 20.83
CA ASP A 350 7.15 -17.55 20.63
C ASP A 350 6.71 -17.74 19.17
N ALA A 351 7.60 -17.47 18.23
CA ALA A 351 7.32 -17.82 16.85
C ALA A 351 7.41 -19.35 16.75
N ASP A 352 6.33 -20.00 16.36
CA ASP A 352 6.41 -21.36 15.84
C ASP A 352 7.36 -21.30 14.64
N MET A 353 8.66 -21.49 14.93
CA MET A 353 9.78 -21.19 14.03
C MET A 353 9.75 -21.98 12.73
N HIS A 354 8.81 -22.95 12.63
CA HIS A 354 8.56 -23.68 11.41
C HIS A 354 8.10 -22.76 10.25
N PHE A 355 7.39 -21.68 10.55
CA PHE A 355 6.94 -20.70 9.53
C PHE A 355 7.99 -19.63 9.18
N LEU A 356 8.81 -19.23 10.15
CA LEU A 356 9.86 -18.22 9.90
C LEU A 356 11.15 -18.84 9.37
N SER A 357 11.31 -20.18 9.53
CA SER A 357 12.46 -20.90 9.02
C SER A 357 12.52 -20.77 7.49
N GLY A 358 13.60 -20.19 6.98
CA GLY A 358 13.76 -19.88 5.55
C GLY A 358 13.31 -18.47 5.15
N SER A 359 12.73 -17.68 6.04
CA SER A 359 12.45 -16.29 5.76
C SER A 359 13.71 -15.42 5.94
N PRO A 360 13.88 -14.35 5.13
CA PRO A 360 14.94 -13.37 5.35
C PRO A 360 14.90 -12.73 6.75
N LEU A 361 13.72 -12.72 7.38
CA LEU A 361 13.52 -12.21 8.72
C LEU A 361 14.20 -13.10 9.78
N ALA A 362 14.02 -14.43 9.68
CA ALA A 362 14.67 -15.37 10.60
C ALA A 362 16.19 -15.26 10.54
N ALA A 363 16.78 -15.18 9.35
CA ALA A 363 18.21 -14.97 9.18
C ALA A 363 18.68 -13.67 9.85
N ARG A 364 17.90 -12.59 9.78
CA ARG A 364 18.22 -11.31 10.45
C ARG A 364 18.14 -11.42 11.96
N ILE A 365 17.12 -12.10 12.52
CA ILE A 365 17.00 -12.34 13.96
C ILE A 365 18.23 -13.09 14.47
N TRP A 366 18.59 -14.22 13.84
CA TRP A 366 19.75 -15.00 14.21
C TRP A 366 21.07 -14.24 14.04
N GLY A 367 21.20 -13.40 13.01
CA GLY A 367 22.34 -12.50 12.84
C GLY A 367 22.48 -11.48 13.98
N LEU A 368 21.37 -10.95 14.49
CA LEU A 368 21.38 -10.06 15.66
C LEU A 368 21.72 -10.81 16.95
N ILE A 369 21.22 -12.06 17.13
CA ILE A 369 21.61 -12.93 18.26
C ILE A 369 23.12 -13.17 18.24
N ALA A 370 23.70 -13.53 17.08
CA ALA A 370 25.13 -13.73 16.96
C ALA A 370 25.93 -12.47 17.35
N ARG A 371 25.52 -11.30 16.89
CA ARG A 371 26.14 -10.01 17.26
C ARG A 371 26.02 -9.72 18.76
N ALA A 372 24.86 -9.96 19.36
CA ALA A 372 24.67 -9.75 20.80
C ALA A 372 25.56 -10.69 21.62
N CYS A 373 25.65 -11.97 21.25
CA CYS A 373 26.54 -12.94 21.89
C CYS A 373 28.02 -12.53 21.76
N ALA A 374 28.43 -12.08 20.58
CA ALA A 374 29.82 -11.61 20.37
C ALA A 374 30.17 -10.40 21.26
N VAL A 375 29.26 -9.44 21.40
CA VAL A 375 29.45 -8.28 22.29
C VAL A 375 29.52 -8.71 23.76
N LEU A 376 28.80 -9.79 24.14
CA LEU A 376 28.81 -10.34 25.50
C LEU A 376 30.03 -11.26 25.77
N GLY A 377 30.85 -11.56 24.76
CA GLY A 377 31.96 -12.49 24.84
C GLY A 377 31.52 -13.97 24.93
N ASP A 378 30.34 -14.29 24.44
CA ASP A 378 29.83 -15.66 24.39
C ASP A 378 30.16 -16.30 23.03
N ASP A 379 31.39 -16.81 22.90
CA ASP A 379 31.86 -17.44 21.66
C ASP A 379 31.01 -18.65 21.23
N ARG A 380 30.47 -19.40 22.22
CA ARG A 380 29.63 -20.57 21.92
C ARG A 380 28.27 -20.13 21.36
N GLY A 381 27.65 -19.16 21.99
CA GLY A 381 26.40 -18.57 21.50
C GLY A 381 26.55 -17.98 20.11
N THR A 382 27.64 -17.26 19.88
CA THR A 382 27.98 -16.70 18.59
C THR A 382 28.07 -17.80 17.51
N ALA A 383 28.82 -18.87 17.76
CA ALA A 383 29.01 -19.96 16.79
C ALA A 383 27.67 -20.66 16.46
N VAL A 384 26.84 -20.89 17.46
CA VAL A 384 25.49 -21.51 17.28
C VAL A 384 24.61 -20.63 16.43
N ALA A 385 24.56 -19.33 16.71
CA ALA A 385 23.72 -18.39 15.97
C ALA A 385 24.18 -18.18 14.53
N GLU A 386 25.50 -18.14 14.30
CA GLU A 386 26.07 -18.08 12.94
C GLU A 386 25.79 -19.36 12.13
N ASP A 387 25.77 -20.53 12.79
CA ASP A 387 25.40 -21.79 12.11
C ASP A 387 23.92 -21.76 11.71
N ALA A 388 23.04 -21.25 12.56
CA ALA A 388 21.63 -21.05 12.25
C ALA A 388 21.42 -20.10 11.05
N VAL A 389 22.17 -18.99 10.98
CA VAL A 389 22.13 -18.08 9.80
C VAL A 389 22.54 -18.83 8.54
N ARG A 390 23.64 -19.60 8.57
CA ARG A 390 24.10 -20.39 7.40
C ARG A 390 23.09 -21.43 6.94
N LEU A 391 22.35 -22.04 7.88
CA LEU A 391 21.27 -22.95 7.54
C LEU A 391 20.11 -22.26 6.85
N MET A 392 19.73 -21.06 7.33
CA MET A 392 18.68 -20.25 6.70
C MET A 392 19.05 -19.80 5.28
N GLU A 393 20.32 -19.46 5.04
CA GLU A 393 20.82 -19.04 3.71
C GLU A 393 20.81 -20.17 2.68
N LYS A 394 20.81 -21.44 3.09
CA LYS A 394 20.68 -22.59 2.16
C LYS A 394 19.31 -22.68 1.49
N GLY A 395 18.32 -22.00 2.02
CA GLY A 395 16.94 -22.04 1.54
C GLY A 395 16.06 -23.06 2.26
N TRP A 396 14.77 -22.87 2.14
CA TRP A 396 13.74 -23.71 2.76
C TRP A 396 12.97 -24.50 1.71
N PRO A 397 12.49 -25.73 1.98
CA PRO A 397 12.64 -26.46 3.27
C PRO A 397 14.05 -27.03 3.47
N LEU A 398 14.51 -27.03 4.72
CA LEU A 398 15.74 -27.69 5.10
C LEU A 398 15.57 -29.22 4.95
N ASN A 399 16.64 -29.93 4.62
CA ASN A 399 16.65 -31.40 4.71
C ASN A 399 16.63 -31.85 6.18
N ASP A 400 16.39 -33.13 6.43
CA ASP A 400 16.25 -33.69 7.79
C ASP A 400 17.48 -33.42 8.67
N GLU A 401 18.70 -33.46 8.11
CA GLU A 401 19.94 -33.21 8.84
C GLU A 401 20.09 -31.75 9.25
N ASP A 402 19.83 -30.82 8.31
CA ASP A 402 19.89 -29.39 8.55
C ASP A 402 18.77 -28.95 9.50
N SER A 403 17.59 -29.56 9.42
CA SER A 403 16.48 -29.34 10.36
C SER A 403 16.84 -29.79 11.78
N ALA A 404 17.48 -30.95 11.94
CA ALA A 404 17.96 -31.42 13.23
C ALA A 404 19.00 -30.47 13.82
N ARG A 405 19.97 -30.02 13.02
CA ARG A 405 20.98 -29.03 13.43
C ARG A 405 20.35 -27.71 13.84
N PHE A 406 19.35 -27.24 13.11
CA PHE A 406 18.62 -26.02 13.46
C PHE A 406 17.89 -26.15 14.80
N ASN A 407 17.19 -27.25 15.00
CA ASN A 407 16.53 -27.56 16.27
C ASN A 407 17.53 -27.65 17.43
N ASP A 408 18.73 -28.20 17.19
CA ASP A 408 19.80 -28.21 18.18
C ASP A 408 20.28 -26.79 18.53
N ALA A 409 20.35 -25.88 17.56
CA ALA A 409 20.67 -24.47 17.80
C ALA A 409 19.59 -23.78 18.65
N VAL A 410 18.30 -23.97 18.33
CA VAL A 410 17.17 -23.48 19.12
C VAL A 410 17.22 -24.02 20.56
N ASN A 411 17.42 -25.34 20.70
CA ASN A 411 17.54 -25.99 22.02
C ASN A 411 18.79 -25.55 22.80
N ALA A 412 19.87 -25.14 22.09
CA ALA A 412 21.06 -24.59 22.76
C ALA A 412 20.81 -23.23 23.38
N LEU A 413 19.96 -22.40 22.75
CA LEU A 413 19.47 -21.14 23.36
C LEU A 413 18.76 -21.41 24.69
N ASP A 414 17.93 -22.45 24.76
CA ASP A 414 17.21 -22.86 25.96
C ASP A 414 18.14 -23.28 27.09
N ARG A 415 19.09 -24.18 26.78
CA ARG A 415 19.97 -24.77 27.77
C ARG A 415 20.96 -23.82 28.41
N ASN A 416 21.28 -22.72 27.72
CA ASN A 416 22.21 -21.69 28.23
C ASN A 416 21.53 -20.67 29.16
N GLY A 417 20.28 -20.89 29.57
CA GLY A 417 19.55 -20.00 30.48
C GLY A 417 19.15 -18.67 29.84
N TRP A 418 19.18 -18.60 28.52
CA TRP A 418 18.75 -17.42 27.77
C TRP A 418 17.24 -17.23 27.75
N ARG A 419 16.48 -18.30 28.07
CA ARG A 419 15.09 -18.20 28.49
C ARG A 419 15.01 -17.69 29.93
N CYS A 420 15.65 -16.58 30.21
CA CYS A 420 15.52 -15.98 31.54
C CYS A 420 14.24 -15.19 31.63
N VAL A 421 13.46 -15.60 32.62
CA VAL A 421 12.46 -14.81 33.33
C VAL A 421 11.10 -14.76 32.69
N GLN A 422 10.43 -15.89 32.64
CA GLN A 422 9.02 -15.97 32.98
C GLN A 422 8.88 -16.97 34.14
N ARG A 423 9.13 -16.50 35.34
CA ARG A 423 8.53 -17.00 36.58
C ARG A 423 8.21 -15.82 37.48
#